data_b9004f1f47a30a5ca150800b8f2f3e9d
#
_entry.id   b9004f1f47a30a5ca150800b8f2f3e9d
#
_cell.length_a   1.000
_cell.length_b   1.000
_cell.length_c   1.000
_cell.angle_alpha   90.00
_cell.angle_beta   90.00
_cell.angle_gamma   90.00
#
_symmetry.space_group_name_H-M   'P 1'
#
loop_
_entity.id
_entity.type
_entity.pdbx_description
1 polymer ?
#
loop_
_entity_poly.entity_id
_entity_poly.type
_entity_poly.pdbx_seq_one_letter_code
_entity_poly.pdbx_strand_id
1 'polypeptide(L)'
;RFLKGKGLFRLLSDTIAPMLKSKPSRLRVTEDFRLFFPDYNNMEISLNLLPKVVYFLFLRHPEGIFIKNLSLYRHELTQIYRLLSHRDNLEDMNESIRKLTDPSDNSIYEKCSRIKRVFLQKMSDDLAQHYYVDGYPRQPKRILLSTGMISFPDALKNIKTVISREDYAVMNLAEIFKNMGIEEK
;
A
#
# COMPACT_ATOMS: atom_id res chain seq x y z
N ARG A 1 -18.15 -29.31 -40.13
CA ARG A 1 -17.44 -28.04 -40.55
C ARG A 1 -17.40 -26.96 -39.45
N PHE A 2 -17.58 -27.31 -38.17
CA PHE A 2 -17.62 -26.34 -37.03
C PHE A 2 -16.39 -26.38 -36.12
N LEU A 3 -15.32 -27.13 -36.44
CA LEU A 3 -14.15 -27.31 -35.57
C LEU A 3 -12.98 -26.34 -35.85
N LYS A 4 -13.05 -25.52 -36.92
CA LYS A 4 -11.97 -24.56 -37.25
C LYS A 4 -11.98 -23.28 -36.44
N GLY A 5 -13.09 -22.91 -35.80
CA GLY A 5 -13.19 -21.69 -35.03
C GLY A 5 -12.55 -21.74 -33.61
N LYS A 6 -12.55 -22.92 -32.98
CA LYS A 6 -12.01 -23.07 -31.60
C LYS A 6 -10.49 -23.02 -31.57
N GLY A 7 -9.79 -23.47 -32.62
CA GLY A 7 -8.33 -23.40 -32.71
C GLY A 7 -7.83 -21.98 -32.92
N LEU A 8 -8.49 -21.19 -33.76
CA LEU A 8 -8.15 -19.79 -34.03
C LEU A 8 -8.41 -18.91 -32.78
N PHE A 9 -9.53 -19.16 -32.09
CA PHE A 9 -9.85 -18.42 -30.85
C PHE A 9 -8.84 -18.71 -29.72
N ARG A 10 -8.39 -19.96 -29.62
CA ARG A 10 -7.36 -20.39 -28.66
C ARG A 10 -5.99 -19.79 -29.02
N LEU A 11 -5.58 -19.84 -30.29
CA LEU A 11 -4.35 -19.19 -30.76
C LEU A 11 -4.37 -17.69 -30.59
N LEU A 12 -5.49 -17.02 -30.86
CA LEU A 12 -5.66 -15.59 -30.61
C LEU A 12 -5.63 -15.29 -29.11
N SER A 13 -6.28 -16.10 -28.28
CA SER A 13 -6.26 -15.96 -26.83
C SER A 13 -4.84 -16.15 -26.27
N ASP A 14 -4.12 -17.19 -26.70
CA ASP A 14 -2.79 -17.53 -26.18
C ASP A 14 -1.70 -16.57 -26.69
N THR A 15 -1.91 -15.94 -27.87
CA THR A 15 -0.93 -14.99 -28.44
C THR A 15 -1.23 -13.53 -28.09
N ILE A 16 -2.50 -13.15 -28.00
CA ILE A 16 -2.93 -11.78 -27.76
C ILE A 16 -3.08 -11.49 -26.26
N ALA A 17 -3.49 -12.47 -25.45
CA ALA A 17 -3.63 -12.30 -24.01
C ALA A 17 -2.34 -11.85 -23.28
N PRO A 18 -1.14 -12.37 -23.61
CA PRO A 18 0.12 -11.86 -23.08
C PRO A 18 0.47 -10.45 -23.58
N MET A 19 0.05 -10.11 -24.82
CA MET A 19 0.26 -8.77 -25.38
C MET A 19 -0.72 -7.73 -24.85
N LEU A 20 -1.87 -8.16 -24.35
CA LEU A 20 -2.89 -7.34 -23.71
C LEU A 20 -2.70 -7.21 -22.19
N LYS A 21 -1.61 -7.72 -21.61
CA LYS A 21 -1.25 -7.40 -20.24
C LYS A 21 -0.99 -5.90 -20.16
N SER A 22 -1.99 -5.17 -19.73
CA SER A 22 -1.88 -3.74 -19.53
C SER A 22 -0.75 -3.49 -18.54
N LYS A 23 0.20 -2.67 -18.98
CA LYS A 23 1.34 -2.28 -18.10
C LYS A 23 0.80 -1.42 -16.96
N PRO A 24 1.34 -1.57 -15.75
CA PRO A 24 0.98 -0.68 -14.66
C PRO A 24 1.23 0.79 -15.06
N SER A 25 0.26 1.66 -14.75
CA SER A 25 0.42 3.11 -14.89
C SER A 25 1.29 3.67 -13.79
N ARG A 26 1.90 4.79 -14.05
CA ARG A 26 2.46 5.64 -13.00
C ARG A 26 1.35 6.06 -12.04
N LEU A 27 1.72 6.27 -10.79
CA LEU A 27 0.84 6.81 -9.75
C LEU A 27 1.32 8.22 -9.39
N ARG A 28 0.45 9.20 -9.54
CA ARG A 28 0.71 10.58 -9.15
C ARG A 28 -0.15 10.96 -7.96
N VAL A 29 0.50 11.38 -6.90
CA VAL A 29 -0.12 12.04 -5.76
C VAL A 29 0.04 13.54 -5.95
N THR A 30 -1.06 14.28 -5.99
CA THR A 30 -1.08 15.74 -6.18
C THR A 30 -0.81 16.49 -4.88
N GLU A 31 -0.62 17.83 -4.94
CA GLU A 31 -0.40 18.68 -3.75
C GLU A 31 -1.61 18.69 -2.81
N ASP A 32 -2.82 18.46 -3.32
CA ASP A 32 -4.04 18.28 -2.54
C ASP A 32 -4.31 16.81 -2.15
N PHE A 33 -3.29 15.95 -2.24
CA PHE A 33 -3.29 14.54 -1.84
C PHE A 33 -4.33 13.67 -2.56
N ARG A 34 -4.65 13.98 -3.81
CA ARG A 34 -5.47 13.15 -4.69
C ARG A 34 -4.58 12.16 -5.45
N LEU A 35 -5.14 11.01 -5.79
CA LEU A 35 -4.43 9.91 -6.44
C LEU A 35 -4.88 9.80 -7.90
N PHE A 36 -3.95 9.89 -8.85
CA PHE A 36 -4.22 9.80 -10.28
C PHE A 36 -3.34 8.77 -10.96
N PHE A 37 -3.87 8.14 -12.00
CA PHE A 37 -3.16 7.30 -12.95
C PHE A 37 -3.04 8.00 -14.30
N PRO A 38 -1.92 8.71 -14.56
CA PRO A 38 -1.75 9.49 -15.78
C PRO A 38 -1.89 8.65 -17.07
N ASP A 39 -1.37 7.42 -17.05
CA ASP A 39 -1.36 6.55 -18.22
C ASP A 39 -2.71 5.84 -18.47
N TYR A 40 -3.69 6.01 -17.55
CA TYR A 40 -5.06 5.54 -17.66
C TYR A 40 -6.04 6.72 -17.75
N ASN A 41 -5.81 7.62 -18.70
CA ASN A 41 -6.64 8.80 -18.94
C ASN A 41 -6.86 9.67 -17.68
N ASN A 42 -5.80 9.85 -16.88
CA ASN A 42 -5.85 10.54 -15.59
C ASN A 42 -6.96 10.03 -14.64
N MET A 43 -7.18 8.73 -14.65
CA MET A 43 -8.18 8.10 -13.76
C MET A 43 -7.86 8.41 -12.31
N GLU A 44 -8.85 8.92 -11.59
CA GLU A 44 -8.74 9.21 -10.16
C GLU A 44 -9.19 8.03 -9.30
N ILE A 45 -8.42 7.78 -8.24
CA ILE A 45 -8.78 6.86 -7.15
C ILE A 45 -9.08 7.68 -5.91
N SER A 46 -10.30 7.58 -5.42
CA SER A 46 -10.72 8.23 -4.17
C SER A 46 -10.68 7.24 -3.01
N LEU A 47 -9.92 7.58 -1.99
CA LEU A 47 -9.86 6.85 -0.72
C LEU A 47 -10.38 7.74 0.41
N ASN A 48 -11.15 7.16 1.32
CA ASN A 48 -11.53 7.84 2.56
C ASN A 48 -10.29 8.13 3.42
N LEU A 49 -10.39 9.04 4.38
CA LEU A 49 -9.26 9.56 5.14
C LEU A 49 -8.34 8.48 5.73
N LEU A 50 -8.84 7.59 6.59
CA LEU A 50 -7.99 6.57 7.23
C LEU A 50 -7.38 5.55 6.25
N PRO A 51 -8.11 4.96 5.28
CA PRO A 51 -7.51 4.20 4.20
C PRO A 51 -6.44 4.97 3.42
N LYS A 52 -6.62 6.27 3.18
CA LYS A 52 -5.63 7.13 2.49
C LYS A 52 -4.38 7.33 3.34
N VAL A 53 -4.52 7.56 4.65
CA VAL A 53 -3.39 7.64 5.61
C VAL A 53 -2.56 6.36 5.57
N VAL A 54 -3.22 5.20 5.68
CA VAL A 54 -2.57 3.88 5.59
C VAL A 54 -1.89 3.71 4.24
N TYR A 55 -2.56 4.04 3.15
CA TYR A 55 -2.03 3.92 1.80
C TYR A 55 -0.75 4.73 1.60
N PHE A 56 -0.72 5.99 2.06
CA PHE A 56 0.46 6.84 1.97
C PHE A 56 1.62 6.35 2.83
N LEU A 57 1.35 5.78 4.00
CA LEU A 57 2.40 5.12 4.78
C LEU A 57 3.08 4.01 3.95
N PHE A 58 2.30 3.10 3.37
CA PHE A 58 2.87 1.99 2.58
C PHE A 58 3.52 2.45 1.26
N LEU A 59 3.05 3.51 0.64
CA LEU A 59 3.72 4.11 -0.53
C LEU A 59 5.12 4.66 -0.19
N ARG A 60 5.31 5.15 1.03
CA ARG A 60 6.59 5.68 1.52
C ARG A 60 7.57 4.59 1.96
N HIS A 61 7.07 3.38 2.21
CA HIS A 61 7.85 2.22 2.67
C HIS A 61 7.80 1.07 1.64
N PRO A 62 8.51 1.21 0.51
CA PRO A 62 8.52 0.21 -0.57
C PRO A 62 9.16 -1.12 -0.12
N GLU A 63 10.02 -1.10 0.91
CA GLU A 63 10.59 -2.27 1.57
C GLU A 63 9.51 -3.12 2.25
N GLY A 64 8.38 -2.50 2.58
CA GLY A 64 7.27 -3.13 3.27
C GLY A 64 7.33 -2.97 4.79
N ILE A 65 6.18 -3.13 5.43
CA ILE A 65 6.00 -2.99 6.88
C ILE A 65 5.43 -4.28 7.45
N PHE A 66 6.07 -4.83 8.48
CA PHE A 66 5.48 -5.87 9.31
C PHE A 66 4.35 -5.28 10.14
N ILE A 67 3.15 -5.84 10.03
CA ILE A 67 1.97 -5.31 10.77
C ILE A 67 2.20 -5.32 12.28
N LYS A 68 2.90 -6.31 12.80
CA LYS A 68 3.26 -6.38 14.23
C LYS A 68 4.11 -5.18 14.70
N ASN A 69 4.83 -4.53 13.79
CA ASN A 69 5.72 -3.41 14.07
C ASN A 69 5.08 -2.05 13.71
N LEU A 70 3.79 -2.03 13.40
CA LEU A 70 3.11 -0.81 12.94
C LEU A 70 3.10 0.29 14.00
N SER A 71 3.21 -0.06 15.27
CA SER A 71 3.33 0.90 16.39
C SER A 71 4.55 1.82 16.25
N LEU A 72 5.64 1.38 15.62
CA LEU A 72 6.84 2.17 15.37
C LEU A 72 6.58 3.34 14.40
N TYR A 73 5.57 3.21 13.56
CA TYR A 73 5.17 4.22 12.56
C TYR A 73 4.06 5.14 13.05
N ARG A 74 3.69 5.09 14.36
CA ARG A 74 2.62 5.91 14.93
C ARG A 74 2.83 7.39 14.69
N HIS A 75 4.05 7.89 14.89
CA HIS A 75 4.38 9.30 14.66
C HIS A 75 4.19 9.69 13.19
N GLU A 76 4.66 8.86 12.26
CA GLU A 76 4.52 9.09 10.83
C GLU A 76 3.06 9.05 10.38
N LEU A 77 2.28 8.07 10.84
CA LEU A 77 0.84 8.00 10.62
C LEU A 77 0.12 9.26 11.10
N THR A 78 0.51 9.78 12.27
CA THR A 78 -0.05 11.02 12.83
C THR A 78 0.28 12.22 11.94
N GLN A 79 1.51 12.33 11.42
CA GLN A 79 1.90 13.41 10.51
C GLN A 79 1.12 13.32 9.18
N ILE A 80 0.99 12.12 8.59
CA ILE A 80 0.21 11.91 7.37
C ILE A 80 -1.26 12.28 7.62
N TYR A 81 -1.83 11.85 8.75
CA TYR A 81 -3.21 12.18 9.10
C TYR A 81 -3.43 13.69 9.16
N ARG A 82 -2.54 14.43 9.83
CA ARG A 82 -2.62 15.89 9.94
C ARG A 82 -2.54 16.60 8.59
N LEU A 83 -1.71 16.11 7.67
CA LEU A 83 -1.63 16.64 6.30
C LEU A 83 -2.94 16.46 5.53
N LEU A 84 -3.65 15.36 5.76
CA LEU A 84 -4.87 15.00 5.02
C LEU A 84 -6.15 15.52 5.64
N SER A 85 -6.13 15.81 6.94
CA SER A 85 -7.30 16.21 7.71
C SER A 85 -7.27 17.70 7.97
N HIS A 86 -8.32 18.39 7.57
CA HIS A 86 -8.57 19.79 7.94
C HIS A 86 -9.33 19.92 9.27
N ARG A 87 -9.47 18.83 10.03
CA ARG A 87 -10.23 18.79 11.28
C ARG A 87 -9.27 18.86 12.48
N ASP A 88 -9.57 19.74 13.42
CA ASP A 88 -8.77 19.97 14.64
C ASP A 88 -9.08 18.96 15.77
N ASN A 89 -9.88 17.92 15.51
CA ASN A 89 -10.19 16.94 16.55
C ASN A 89 -9.02 15.96 16.76
N LEU A 90 -8.13 16.35 17.67
CA LEU A 90 -6.93 15.59 18.04
C LEU A 90 -7.28 14.26 18.75
N GLU A 91 -8.39 14.21 19.51
CA GLU A 91 -8.80 13.00 20.25
C GLU A 91 -9.21 11.89 19.28
N ASP A 92 -10.08 12.19 18.32
CA ASP A 92 -10.51 11.23 17.30
C ASP A 92 -9.34 10.75 16.43
N MET A 93 -8.41 11.65 16.11
CA MET A 93 -7.19 11.31 15.39
C MET A 93 -6.35 10.31 16.20
N ASN A 94 -6.05 10.63 17.47
CA ASN A 94 -5.20 9.81 18.32
C ASN A 94 -5.81 8.43 18.54
N GLU A 95 -7.13 8.36 18.77
CA GLU A 95 -7.84 7.09 18.92
C GLU A 95 -7.81 6.27 17.62
N SER A 96 -8.00 6.90 16.48
CA SER A 96 -7.91 6.24 15.17
C SER A 96 -6.52 5.68 14.91
N ILE A 97 -5.46 6.44 15.19
CA ILE A 97 -4.07 6.00 15.04
C ILE A 97 -3.74 4.89 16.05
N ARG A 98 -4.22 5.01 17.30
CA ARG A 98 -4.04 3.97 18.32
C ARG A 98 -4.61 2.64 17.83
N LYS A 99 -5.85 2.61 17.33
CA LYS A 99 -6.49 1.40 16.79
C LYS A 99 -5.74 0.83 15.59
N LEU A 100 -5.29 1.70 14.67
CA LEU A 100 -4.51 1.25 13.52
C LEU A 100 -3.21 0.55 13.92
N THR A 101 -2.58 0.99 15.01
CA THR A 101 -1.26 0.53 15.45
C THR A 101 -1.31 -0.50 16.57
N ASP A 102 -2.50 -0.91 17.00
CA ASP A 102 -2.70 -1.96 17.98
C ASP A 102 -2.68 -3.33 17.29
N PRO A 103 -1.72 -4.21 17.62
CA PRO A 103 -1.64 -5.54 17.01
C PRO A 103 -2.85 -6.45 17.30
N SER A 104 -3.60 -6.17 18.37
CA SER A 104 -4.81 -6.92 18.73
C SER A 104 -6.07 -6.42 18.01
N ASP A 105 -6.00 -5.24 17.36
CA ASP A 105 -7.10 -4.63 16.63
C ASP A 105 -7.02 -4.98 15.13
N ASN A 106 -8.16 -5.30 14.53
CA ASN A 106 -8.24 -5.61 13.09
C ASN A 106 -8.31 -4.37 12.19
N SER A 107 -8.22 -3.17 12.75
CA SER A 107 -8.41 -1.91 12.01
C SER A 107 -7.50 -1.78 10.80
N ILE A 108 -6.23 -2.14 10.92
CA ILE A 108 -5.29 -2.07 9.79
C ILE A 108 -5.69 -2.98 8.63
N TYR A 109 -6.12 -4.22 8.94
CA TYR A 109 -6.54 -5.18 7.90
C TYR A 109 -7.83 -4.72 7.21
N GLU A 110 -8.75 -4.11 7.98
CA GLU A 110 -9.95 -3.50 7.41
C GLU A 110 -9.60 -2.38 6.43
N LYS A 111 -8.65 -1.50 6.78
CA LYS A 111 -8.23 -0.40 5.88
C LYS A 111 -7.52 -0.93 4.62
N CYS A 112 -6.66 -1.94 4.77
CA CYS A 112 -6.04 -2.63 3.61
C CYS A 112 -7.11 -3.25 2.69
N SER A 113 -8.12 -3.91 3.27
CA SER A 113 -9.23 -4.51 2.50
C SER A 113 -10.08 -3.45 1.78
N ARG A 114 -10.32 -2.29 2.41
CA ARG A 114 -11.01 -1.15 1.78
C ARG A 114 -10.20 -0.57 0.63
N ILE A 115 -8.88 -0.41 0.79
CA ILE A 115 -7.96 0.02 -0.26
C ILE A 115 -8.08 -0.95 -1.45
N LYS A 116 -7.88 -2.25 -1.21
CA LYS A 116 -7.96 -3.28 -2.24
C LYS A 116 -9.29 -3.22 -3.01
N ARG A 117 -10.42 -3.11 -2.30
CA ARG A 117 -11.75 -3.01 -2.90
C ARG A 117 -11.87 -1.83 -3.86
N VAL A 118 -11.36 -0.65 -3.48
CA VAL A 118 -11.44 0.54 -4.34
C VAL A 118 -10.67 0.35 -5.63
N PHE A 119 -9.48 -0.27 -5.60
CA PHE A 119 -8.72 -0.57 -6.81
C PHE A 119 -9.43 -1.60 -7.69
N LEU A 120 -9.96 -2.68 -7.12
CA LEU A 120 -10.70 -3.72 -7.84
C LEU A 120 -11.99 -3.21 -8.49
N GLN A 121 -12.59 -2.14 -7.97
CA GLN A 121 -13.75 -1.49 -8.59
C GLN A 121 -13.38 -0.66 -9.84
N LYS A 122 -12.13 -0.28 -10.00
CA LYS A 122 -11.67 0.63 -11.06
C LYS A 122 -10.84 -0.05 -12.14
N MET A 123 -10.24 -1.21 -11.86
CA MET A 123 -9.35 -1.91 -12.77
C MET A 123 -9.42 -3.43 -12.56
N SER A 124 -8.90 -4.19 -13.52
CA SER A 124 -8.82 -5.65 -13.43
C SER A 124 -7.91 -6.09 -12.29
N ASP A 125 -8.09 -7.30 -11.78
CA ASP A 125 -7.29 -7.85 -10.67
C ASP A 125 -5.79 -7.87 -11.00
N ASP A 126 -5.43 -8.26 -12.22
CA ASP A 126 -4.05 -8.27 -12.72
C ASP A 126 -3.35 -6.90 -12.63
N LEU A 127 -4.11 -5.81 -12.78
CA LEU A 127 -3.59 -4.46 -12.61
C LEU A 127 -3.64 -3.99 -11.17
N ALA A 128 -4.76 -4.23 -10.49
CA ALA A 128 -4.99 -3.77 -9.14
C ALA A 128 -3.94 -4.27 -8.14
N GLN A 129 -3.43 -5.51 -8.34
CA GLN A 129 -2.42 -6.11 -7.47
C GLN A 129 -1.12 -5.30 -7.37
N HIS A 130 -0.81 -4.45 -8.33
CA HIS A 130 0.37 -3.59 -8.29
C HIS A 130 0.20 -2.40 -7.34
N TYR A 131 -1.03 -2.03 -6.99
CA TYR A 131 -1.34 -0.76 -6.33
C TYR A 131 -1.87 -0.91 -4.92
N TYR A 132 -2.48 -2.03 -4.55
CA TYR A 132 -2.96 -2.20 -3.18
C TYR A 132 -1.90 -2.83 -2.26
N VAL A 133 -2.11 -2.66 -0.97
CA VAL A 133 -1.23 -3.24 0.06
C VAL A 133 -1.47 -4.73 0.16
N ASP A 134 -0.47 -5.54 -0.11
CA ASP A 134 -0.53 -7.01 -0.02
C ASP A 134 0.76 -7.61 0.55
N GLY A 135 0.68 -8.89 0.90
CA GLY A 135 1.81 -9.69 1.40
C GLY A 135 1.30 -10.94 2.14
N TYR A 136 2.16 -11.95 2.18
CA TYR A 136 1.85 -13.20 2.86
C TYR A 136 1.79 -13.03 4.39
N PRO A 137 1.13 -13.93 5.12
CA PRO A 137 1.17 -13.95 6.58
C PRO A 137 2.62 -14.00 7.09
N ARG A 138 2.91 -13.25 8.15
CA ARG A 138 4.25 -13.14 8.78
C ARG A 138 5.34 -12.52 7.88
N GLN A 139 4.98 -11.96 6.75
CA GLN A 139 5.88 -11.19 5.89
C GLN A 139 5.50 -9.70 5.90
N PRO A 140 6.45 -8.80 5.53
CA PRO A 140 6.12 -7.39 5.41
C PRO A 140 5.08 -7.20 4.30
N LYS A 141 4.05 -6.43 4.60
CA LYS A 141 3.08 -5.98 3.60
C LYS A 141 3.64 -4.78 2.86
N ARG A 142 3.39 -4.73 1.55
CA ARG A 142 3.90 -3.65 0.68
C ARG A 142 2.99 -3.42 -0.52
N ILE A 143 3.25 -2.35 -1.22
CA ILE A 143 2.70 -2.05 -2.54
C ILE A 143 3.75 -2.47 -3.57
N LEU A 144 3.34 -3.21 -4.62
CA LEU A 144 4.28 -3.78 -5.60
C LEU A 144 4.71 -2.79 -6.68
N LEU A 145 4.09 -1.62 -6.77
CA LEU A 145 4.45 -0.59 -7.75
C LEU A 145 5.87 -0.09 -7.47
N SER A 146 6.69 -0.05 -8.52
CA SER A 146 8.07 0.45 -8.43
C SER A 146 8.08 1.92 -7.98
N THR A 147 9.01 2.28 -7.09
CA THR A 147 9.19 3.65 -6.57
C THR A 147 9.39 4.69 -7.67
N GLY A 148 10.09 4.34 -8.75
CA GLY A 148 10.28 5.22 -9.91
C GLY A 148 8.99 5.53 -10.68
N MET A 149 7.91 4.79 -10.42
CA MET A 149 6.59 5.01 -11.01
C MET A 149 5.67 5.85 -10.11
N ILE A 150 6.13 6.29 -8.94
CA ILE A 150 5.34 7.03 -7.97
C ILE A 150 5.87 8.45 -7.85
N SER A 151 5.02 9.45 -8.02
CA SER A 151 5.34 10.84 -7.73
C SER A 151 4.56 11.35 -6.52
N PHE A 152 5.29 11.97 -5.59
CA PHE A 152 4.75 12.52 -4.34
C PHE A 152 4.88 14.04 -4.30
N PRO A 153 3.94 14.75 -3.64
CA PRO A 153 4.14 16.12 -3.24
C PRO A 153 5.23 16.23 -2.16
N ASP A 154 5.90 17.38 -2.10
CA ASP A 154 7.01 17.58 -1.17
C ASP A 154 6.58 17.48 0.30
N ALA A 155 5.35 17.85 0.60
CA ALA A 155 4.79 17.69 1.94
C ALA A 155 4.83 16.22 2.43
N LEU A 156 4.56 15.25 1.56
CA LEU A 156 4.67 13.82 1.90
C LEU A 156 6.12 13.33 1.91
N LYS A 157 6.97 13.82 1.01
CA LYS A 157 8.40 13.42 0.98
C LYS A 157 9.13 13.83 2.27
N ASN A 158 8.81 15.00 2.79
CA ASN A 158 9.52 15.60 3.92
C ASN A 158 9.05 15.13 5.31
N ILE A 159 8.07 14.23 5.37
CA ILE A 159 7.69 13.60 6.64
C ILE A 159 8.88 12.81 7.19
N LYS A 160 9.25 13.08 8.43
CA LYS A 160 10.34 12.36 9.09
C LYS A 160 9.82 11.06 9.70
N THR A 161 10.43 9.96 9.33
CA THR A 161 10.24 8.68 10.03
C THR A 161 11.11 8.75 11.29
N VAL A 162 10.49 8.99 12.44
CA VAL A 162 11.18 8.98 13.73
C VAL A 162 10.97 7.62 14.35
N ILE A 163 11.90 6.71 14.10
CA ILE A 163 11.98 5.45 14.84
C ILE A 163 12.95 5.71 16.01
N SER A 164 12.55 5.40 17.23
CA SER A 164 13.41 5.60 18.39
C SER A 164 14.65 4.71 18.30
N ARG A 165 15.75 5.10 18.98
CA ARG A 165 16.95 4.26 19.03
C ARG A 165 16.69 2.89 19.65
N GLU A 166 15.76 2.82 20.60
CA GLU A 166 15.34 1.59 21.27
C GLU A 166 14.58 0.68 20.30
N ASP A 167 13.70 1.24 19.47
CA ASP A 167 12.96 0.50 18.44
C ASP A 167 13.90 -0.04 17.35
N TYR A 168 14.90 0.74 16.96
CA TYR A 168 15.97 0.29 16.03
C TYR A 168 16.77 -0.88 16.61
N ALA A 169 17.07 -0.87 17.89
CA ALA A 169 17.78 -1.95 18.54
C ALA A 169 16.96 -3.25 18.54
N VAL A 170 15.65 -3.16 18.80
CA VAL A 170 14.73 -4.31 18.77
C VAL A 170 14.57 -4.86 17.34
N MET A 171 14.47 -3.99 16.33
CA MET A 171 14.41 -4.41 14.93
C MET A 171 15.70 -5.13 14.49
N ASN A 172 16.85 -4.57 14.81
CA ASN A 172 18.14 -5.16 14.48
C ASN A 172 18.38 -6.48 15.21
N LEU A 173 17.97 -6.60 16.48
CA LEU A 173 18.03 -7.86 17.22
C LEU A 173 17.15 -8.94 16.58
N ALA A 174 15.91 -8.61 16.18
CA ALA A 174 15.02 -9.54 15.52
C ALA A 174 15.57 -10.01 14.15
N GLU A 175 16.23 -9.11 13.42
CA GLU A 175 16.89 -9.43 12.15
C GLU A 175 18.16 -10.24 12.33
N ILE A 176 18.93 -9.95 13.36
CA ILE A 176 20.12 -10.73 13.79
C ILE A 176 19.72 -12.15 14.21
N PHE A 177 18.69 -12.29 15.06
CA PHE A 177 18.19 -13.61 15.48
C PHE A 177 17.68 -14.43 14.29
N LYS A 178 16.99 -13.79 13.35
CA LYS A 178 16.52 -14.43 12.11
C LYS A 178 17.70 -14.92 11.25
N ASN A 179 18.76 -14.11 11.12
CA ASN A 179 19.97 -14.48 10.37
C ASN A 179 20.81 -15.55 11.07
N MET A 180 20.69 -15.68 12.39
CA MET A 180 21.33 -16.73 13.20
C MET A 180 20.51 -18.03 13.26
N GLY A 181 19.34 -18.10 12.62
CA GLY A 181 18.48 -19.29 12.62
C GLY A 181 17.82 -19.59 13.98
N ILE A 182 17.78 -18.60 14.88
CA ILE A 182 17.13 -18.71 16.19
C ILE A 182 15.67 -18.28 16.01
N GLU A 183 14.79 -19.25 15.73
CA GLU A 183 13.35 -19.01 15.77
C GLU A 183 12.88 -19.00 17.23
N GLU A 184 12.12 -17.96 17.61
CA GLU A 184 11.34 -17.99 18.85
C GLU A 184 10.35 -19.15 18.79
N LYS A 185 10.48 -20.08 19.73
CA LYS A 185 9.51 -21.16 19.95
C LYS A 185 8.24 -20.64 20.59
#